data_534658430eb25a4fe4dcca0ae766cea9
#
_entry.id   534658430eb25a4fe4dcca0ae766cea9
#
_cell.length_a   1.000
_cell.length_b   1.000
_cell.length_c   1.000
_cell.angle_alpha   90.00
_cell.angle_beta   90.00
_cell.angle_gamma   90.00
#
_symmetry.space_group_name_H-M   'P 1'
#
loop_
_entity.id
_entity.type
_entity.pdbx_description
1 polymer ?
#
loop_
_entity_poly.entity_id
_entity_poly.type
_entity_poly.pdbx_seq_one_letter_code
_entity_poly.pdbx_strand_id
1 'polypeptide(L)'
;MAILRWVSGAVENVALDYVVYARAAEIEKAGIKTKDAIHLASAERAGCDWLLTTDDRFIKHARGNTDVRVATPVEFIMENKDENV
;
A
#
# COMPACT_ATOMS: atom_id res chain seq x y z
N MET A 1 2.90 2.02 9.50
CA MET A 1 2.60 1.67 8.09
C MET A 1 3.87 1.25 7.39
N ALA A 2 3.80 0.19 6.62
CA ALA A 2 4.94 -0.29 5.85
C ALA A 2 4.55 -0.50 4.40
N ILE A 3 5.43 -0.07 3.48
CA ILE A 3 5.27 -0.28 2.05
C ILE A 3 6.28 -1.36 1.65
N LEU A 4 5.77 -2.47 1.14
CA LEU A 4 6.59 -3.63 0.83
C LEU A 4 6.63 -3.88 -0.67
N ARG A 5 7.84 -3.97 -1.20
CA ARG A 5 8.11 -4.45 -2.54
C ARG A 5 9.31 -5.38 -2.48
N TRP A 6 9.13 -6.60 -2.93
CA TRP A 6 10.19 -7.58 -2.95
C TRP A 6 10.86 -7.61 -4.33
N VAL A 7 12.15 -7.30 -4.35
CA VAL A 7 12.96 -7.39 -5.56
C VAL A 7 14.18 -8.23 -5.20
N SER A 8 14.24 -9.42 -5.74
CA SER A 8 15.34 -10.37 -5.44
C SER A 8 15.51 -10.59 -3.94
N GLY A 9 14.41 -10.63 -3.19
CA GLY A 9 14.43 -10.84 -1.75
C GLY A 9 14.71 -9.60 -0.91
N ALA A 10 14.89 -8.44 -1.53
CA ALA A 10 15.16 -7.19 -0.84
C ALA A 10 13.94 -6.25 -0.89
N VAL A 11 13.87 -5.32 0.05
CA VAL A 11 12.85 -4.27 0.08
C VAL A 11 13.47 -2.98 -0.44
N GLU A 12 12.87 -2.39 -1.46
CA GLU A 12 13.32 -1.10 -1.99
C GLU A 12 12.66 0.06 -1.29
N ASN A 13 13.38 1.18 -1.19
CA ASN A 13 12.82 2.45 -0.78
C ASN A 13 12.13 3.10 -1.97
N VAL A 14 10.99 3.76 -1.70
CA VAL A 14 10.21 4.42 -2.73
C VAL A 14 10.46 5.93 -2.71
N ALA A 15 10.87 6.48 -3.84
CA ALA A 15 11.06 7.91 -3.97
C ALA A 15 9.73 8.59 -4.30
N LEU A 16 9.47 9.74 -3.68
CA LEU A 16 8.29 10.55 -3.99
C LEU A 16 8.60 11.43 -5.19
N ASP A 17 7.68 11.49 -6.14
CA ASP A 17 7.82 12.32 -7.32
C ASP A 17 6.47 12.93 -7.72
N TYR A 18 6.46 13.69 -8.80
CA TYR A 18 5.26 14.36 -9.28
C TYR A 18 4.12 13.38 -9.57
N VAL A 19 4.44 12.22 -10.15
CA VAL A 19 3.44 11.19 -10.50
C VAL A 19 2.77 10.69 -9.22
N VAL A 20 3.54 10.48 -8.16
CA VAL A 20 3.03 10.04 -6.87
C VAL A 20 2.05 11.07 -6.30
N TYR A 21 2.41 12.34 -6.32
CA TYR A 21 1.54 13.40 -5.79
C TYR A 21 0.25 13.54 -6.59
N ALA A 22 0.33 13.45 -7.91
CA ALA A 22 -0.86 13.52 -8.76
C ALA A 22 -1.81 12.35 -8.47
N ARG A 23 -1.27 11.14 -8.34
CA ARG A 23 -2.08 9.96 -8.01
C ARG A 23 -2.65 10.07 -6.61
N ALA A 24 -1.89 10.58 -5.65
CA ALA A 24 -2.36 10.76 -4.27
C ALA A 24 -3.58 11.68 -4.22
N ALA A 25 -3.60 12.74 -5.03
CA ALA A 25 -4.74 13.65 -5.10
C ALA A 25 -6.00 12.91 -5.57
N GLU A 26 -5.87 11.96 -6.47
CA GLU A 26 -7.01 11.14 -6.91
C GLU A 26 -7.48 10.21 -5.80
N ILE A 27 -6.52 9.58 -5.10
CA ILE A 27 -6.83 8.65 -4.01
C ILE A 27 -7.57 9.35 -2.87
N GLU A 28 -7.21 10.60 -2.59
CA GLU A 28 -7.89 11.39 -1.55
C GLU A 28 -9.40 11.50 -1.80
N LYS A 29 -9.82 11.47 -3.04
CA LYS A 29 -11.24 11.56 -3.39
C LYS A 29 -12.04 10.36 -2.89
N ALA A 30 -11.38 9.25 -2.58
CA ALA A 30 -12.02 8.06 -2.00
C ALA A 30 -12.21 8.18 -0.48
N GLY A 31 -11.87 9.33 0.11
CA GLY A 31 -11.99 9.54 1.54
C GLY A 31 -10.74 9.18 2.33
N ILE A 32 -9.62 8.99 1.64
CA ILE A 32 -8.35 8.63 2.25
C ILE A 32 -7.59 9.91 2.61
N LYS A 33 -7.02 9.95 3.82
CA LYS A 33 -6.26 11.11 4.29
C LYS A 33 -5.02 11.32 3.42
N THR A 34 -4.59 12.58 3.29
CA THR A 34 -3.45 12.97 2.46
C THR A 34 -2.21 12.11 2.68
N LYS A 35 -1.83 11.91 3.93
CA LYS A 35 -0.65 11.12 4.27
C LYS A 35 -0.77 9.68 3.76
N ASP A 36 -1.91 9.06 4.01
CA ASP A 36 -2.17 7.69 3.58
C ASP A 36 -2.27 7.59 2.06
N ALA A 37 -2.85 8.61 1.43
CA ALA A 37 -2.94 8.67 -0.03
C ALA A 37 -1.55 8.72 -0.67
N ILE A 38 -0.63 9.50 -0.10
CA ILE A 38 0.75 9.57 -0.58
C ILE A 38 1.45 8.22 -0.40
N HIS A 39 1.27 7.56 0.74
CA HIS A 39 1.85 6.24 0.96
C HIS A 39 1.31 5.22 -0.05
N LEU A 40 0.01 5.24 -0.30
CA LEU A 40 -0.60 4.31 -1.24
C LEU A 40 -0.13 4.58 -2.68
N ALA A 41 -0.10 5.84 -3.08
CA ALA A 41 0.41 6.21 -4.40
C ALA A 41 1.88 5.81 -4.57
N SER A 42 2.68 5.96 -3.52
CA SER A 42 4.08 5.54 -3.52
C SER A 42 4.21 4.02 -3.69
N ALA A 43 3.34 3.26 -3.01
CA ALA A 43 3.33 1.81 -3.13
C ALA A 43 2.95 1.39 -4.55
N GLU A 44 1.96 2.04 -5.15
CA GLU A 44 1.58 1.79 -6.54
C GLU A 44 2.74 2.07 -7.49
N ARG A 45 3.38 3.22 -7.31
CA ARG A 45 4.48 3.66 -8.16
C ARG A 45 5.66 2.70 -8.12
N ALA A 46 5.94 2.13 -6.95
CA ALA A 46 7.02 1.18 -6.76
C ALA A 46 6.65 -0.25 -7.19
N GLY A 47 5.40 -0.50 -7.55
CA GLY A 47 4.95 -1.84 -7.90
C GLY A 47 4.86 -2.77 -6.70
N CYS A 48 4.54 -2.22 -5.53
CA CYS A 48 4.39 -3.02 -4.32
C CYS A 48 3.15 -3.88 -4.39
N ASP A 49 3.24 -5.09 -3.84
CA ASP A 49 2.09 -5.98 -3.77
C ASP A 49 1.22 -5.68 -2.56
N TRP A 50 1.82 -5.26 -1.47
CA TRP A 50 1.15 -5.06 -0.19
C TRP A 50 1.51 -3.72 0.45
N LEU A 51 0.52 -3.13 1.12
CA LEU A 51 0.73 -2.00 2.02
C LEU A 51 0.13 -2.41 3.36
N LEU A 52 0.95 -2.52 4.39
CA LEU A 52 0.49 -2.98 5.69
C LEU A 52 0.22 -1.81 6.62
N THR A 53 -0.94 -1.82 7.24
CA THR A 53 -1.39 -0.78 8.16
C THR A 53 -2.34 -1.37 9.19
N THR A 54 -2.46 -0.73 10.34
CA THR A 54 -3.44 -1.08 11.36
C THR A 54 -4.68 -0.17 11.31
N ASP A 55 -4.73 0.75 10.36
CA ASP A 55 -5.85 1.69 10.21
C ASP A 55 -6.98 1.05 9.39
N ASP A 56 -8.01 0.59 10.07
CA ASP A 56 -9.17 -0.06 9.44
C ASP A 56 -9.88 0.84 8.44
N ARG A 57 -9.93 2.13 8.73
CA ARG A 57 -10.60 3.10 7.88
C ARG A 57 -9.87 3.25 6.54
N PHE A 58 -8.55 3.32 6.60
CA PHE A 58 -7.74 3.36 5.40
C PHE A 58 -7.94 2.10 4.56
N ILE A 59 -7.87 0.93 5.21
CA ILE A 59 -8.06 -0.35 4.52
C ILE A 59 -9.41 -0.36 3.79
N LYS A 60 -10.46 0.03 4.50
CA LYS A 60 -11.81 0.04 3.94
C LYS A 60 -11.92 0.96 2.72
N HIS A 61 -11.40 2.18 2.83
CA HIS A 61 -11.49 3.15 1.75
C HIS A 61 -10.58 2.83 0.56
N ALA A 62 -9.50 2.08 0.79
CA ALA A 62 -8.60 1.68 -0.28
C ALA A 62 -9.18 0.57 -1.16
N ARG A 63 -10.05 -0.25 -0.64
CA ARG A 63 -10.64 -1.36 -1.38
C ARG A 63 -11.40 -0.86 -2.61
N GLY A 64 -11.08 -1.44 -3.76
CA GLY A 64 -11.71 -1.04 -5.02
C GLY A 64 -11.09 0.19 -5.66
N ASN A 65 -10.14 0.84 -5.02
CA ASN A 65 -9.51 2.07 -5.51
C ASN A 65 -8.03 1.90 -5.85
N THR A 66 -7.48 0.71 -5.64
CA THR A 66 -6.06 0.44 -5.89
C THR A 66 -5.86 -1.04 -6.14
N ASP A 67 -4.79 -1.39 -6.86
CA ASP A 67 -4.39 -2.77 -7.09
C ASP A 67 -3.46 -3.27 -5.97
N VAL A 68 -2.95 -2.37 -5.14
CA VAL A 68 -2.14 -2.75 -3.98
C VAL A 68 -3.05 -3.34 -2.92
N ARG A 69 -2.64 -4.44 -2.32
CA ARG A 69 -3.41 -5.06 -1.24
C ARG A 69 -3.11 -4.34 0.06
N VAL A 70 -4.07 -3.56 0.53
CA VAL A 70 -3.95 -2.81 1.79
C VAL A 70 -4.58 -3.67 2.89
N ALA A 71 -3.77 -4.07 3.86
CA ALA A 71 -4.21 -5.03 4.87
C ALA A 71 -3.45 -4.83 6.17
N THR A 72 -3.91 -5.52 7.22
CA THR A 72 -3.17 -5.55 8.49
C THR A 72 -2.02 -6.55 8.39
N PRO A 73 -0.99 -6.40 9.22
CA PRO A 73 0.07 -7.41 9.29
C PRO A 73 -0.45 -8.80 9.58
N VAL A 74 -1.52 -8.91 10.39
CA VAL A 74 -2.13 -10.20 10.70
C VAL A 74 -2.73 -10.85 9.46
N GLU A 75 -3.47 -10.07 8.67
CA GLU A 75 -4.05 -10.58 7.42
C GLU A 75 -2.97 -11.02 6.44
N PHE A 76 -1.89 -10.26 6.36
CA PHE A 76 -0.77 -10.59 5.50
C PHE A 76 -0.15 -11.94 5.90
N ILE A 77 0.08 -12.15 7.19
CA ILE A 77 0.63 -13.40 7.70
C ILE A 77 -0.31 -14.56 7.43
N MET A 78 -1.61 -14.36 7.68
CA MET A 78 -2.60 -15.43 7.49
C MET A 78 -2.72 -15.86 6.04
N GLU A 79 -2.66 -14.93 5.09
CA GLU A 79 -2.75 -15.27 3.67
C GLU A 79 -1.50 -15.94 3.15
N ASN A 80 -0.34 -15.66 3.73
CA ASN A 80 0.93 -16.17 3.23
C ASN A 80 1.48 -17.33 4.06
N LYS A 81 0.79 -17.77 5.09
CA LYS A 81 1.33 -18.81 5.98
C LYS A 81 1.50 -20.17 5.29
N ASP A 82 0.66 -20.48 4.32
CA ASP A 82 0.76 -21.75 3.60
C ASP A 82 1.96 -21.79 2.68
N GLU A 83 2.45 -20.64 2.27
CA GLU A 83 3.63 -20.52 1.41
C GLU A 83 4.93 -20.81 2.18
N ASN A 84 4.87 -20.78 3.51
CA ASN A 84 6.02 -20.95 4.38
C ASN A 84 6.11 -22.35 4.98
N VAL A 85 5.24 -23.24 4.57
CA VAL A 85 5.20 -24.61 5.09
C VAL A 85 6.05 -25.53 4.24
#